data_38e593f0f30b6e4f2e76e82637fb578d
#
_entry.id   38e593f0f30b6e4f2e76e82637fb578d
#
_cell.length_a   1.000
_cell.length_b   1.000
_cell.length_c   1.000
_cell.angle_alpha   90.00
_cell.angle_beta   90.00
_cell.angle_gamma   90.00
#
_symmetry.space_group_name_H-M   'P 1'
#
loop_
_entity.id
_entity.type
_entity.pdbx_description
1 polymer ?
#
loop_
_entity_poly.entity_id
_entity_poly.type
_entity_poly.pdbx_seq_one_letter_code
_entity_poly.pdbx_strand_id
1 'polypeptide(L)' 'MSTSLNIAIAEPSAIIRGGLEAVLKRLPGFRIQLIEIATAELLMETLRSHKPDMLIINPSLP' A
#
# COMPACT_ATOMS: atom_id res chain seq x y z
N MET A 1 16.42 -3.40 16.08
CA MET A 1 16.24 -3.79 14.66
C MET A 1 14.84 -3.47 14.20
N SER A 2 14.70 -2.95 13.01
CA SER A 2 13.38 -2.68 12.45
C SER A 2 12.92 -3.86 11.58
N THR A 3 11.62 -4.13 11.61
CA THR A 3 11.00 -5.15 10.76
C THR A 3 10.56 -4.48 9.46
N SER A 4 10.90 -5.08 8.33
CA SER A 4 10.46 -4.61 7.03
C SER A 4 9.04 -5.09 6.76
N LEU A 5 8.16 -4.18 6.34
CA LEU A 5 6.79 -4.46 5.96
C LEU A 5 6.51 -3.90 4.59
N ASN A 6 5.98 -4.74 3.71
CA ASN A 6 5.51 -4.33 2.40
C ASN A 6 4.00 -4.16 2.46
N ILE A 7 3.52 -2.94 2.25
CA ILE A 7 2.09 -2.63 2.32
C ILE A 7 1.64 -2.12 0.96
N ALA A 8 0.64 -2.76 0.39
CA ALA A 8 0.02 -2.30 -0.84
C ALA A 8 -1.20 -1.45 -0.49
N ILE A 9 -1.29 -0.27 -1.10
CA ILE A 9 -2.41 0.65 -0.91
C ILE A 9 -3.14 0.79 -2.24
N ALA A 10 -4.31 0.16 -2.32
CA ALA A 10 -5.17 0.20 -3.49
C ALA A 10 -6.24 1.27 -3.30
N GLU A 11 -5.93 2.49 -3.72
CA GLU A 11 -6.75 3.67 -3.49
C GLU A 11 -6.62 4.59 -4.71
N PRO A 12 -7.74 4.98 -5.36
CA PRO A 12 -7.66 5.82 -6.57
C PRO A 12 -7.20 7.25 -6.29
N SER A 13 -7.45 7.79 -5.10
CA SER A 13 -7.07 9.15 -4.77
C SER A 13 -5.60 9.24 -4.34
N ALA A 14 -4.82 10.04 -5.07
CA ALA A 14 -3.43 10.29 -4.72
C ALA A 14 -3.30 11.01 -3.37
N ILE A 15 -4.26 11.86 -3.03
CA ILE A 15 -4.26 12.59 -1.76
C ILE A 15 -4.45 11.62 -0.60
N ILE A 16 -5.39 10.69 -0.73
CA ILE A 16 -5.64 9.68 0.30
C ILE A 16 -4.45 8.74 0.44
N ARG A 17 -3.88 8.26 -0.68
CA ARG A 17 -2.68 7.43 -0.64
C ARG A 17 -1.54 8.15 0.09
N GLY A 18 -1.32 9.42 -0.24
CA GLY A 18 -0.27 10.22 0.41
C GLY A 18 -0.50 10.40 1.91
N GLY A 19 -1.74 10.58 2.32
CA GLY A 19 -2.08 10.67 3.74
C GLY A 19 -1.82 9.36 4.48
N LEU A 20 -2.20 8.24 3.88
CA LEU A 20 -1.94 6.92 4.45
C LEU A 20 -0.43 6.66 4.55
N GLU A 21 0.32 6.99 3.50
CA GLU A 21 1.77 6.86 3.51
C GLU A 21 2.39 7.62 4.69
N ALA A 22 1.99 8.87 4.88
CA ALA A 22 2.53 9.71 5.95
C ALA A 22 2.30 9.10 7.33
N VAL A 23 1.12 8.51 7.55
CA VAL A 23 0.78 7.85 8.82
C VAL A 23 1.55 6.56 8.99
N LEU A 24 1.57 5.72 7.96
CA LEU A 24 2.20 4.40 8.03
C LEU A 24 3.71 4.49 8.25
N LYS A 25 4.37 5.46 7.61
CA LYS A 25 5.81 5.63 7.76
C LYS A 25 6.24 6.13 9.12
N ARG A 26 5.29 6.54 9.97
CA ARG A 26 5.56 6.95 11.35
C ARG A 26 5.51 5.81 12.35
N LEU A 27 5.12 4.61 11.93
CA LEU A 27 5.03 3.46 12.82
C LEU A 27 6.42 3.10 13.35
N PRO A 28 6.62 3.12 14.69
CA PRO A 28 7.91 2.77 15.25
C PRO A 28 8.19 1.27 15.13
N GLY A 29 9.45 0.91 14.93
CA GLY A 29 9.86 -0.48 14.85
C GLY A 29 9.64 -1.13 13.49
N PHE A 30 9.12 -0.39 12.50
CA PHE A 30 8.88 -0.91 11.17
C PHE A 30 9.59 -0.06 10.11
N ARG A 31 10.13 -0.75 9.11
CA ARG A 31 10.57 -0.14 7.87
C ARG A 31 9.47 -0.41 6.85
N ILE A 32 8.67 0.61 6.56
CA ILE A 32 7.53 0.46 5.67
C ILE A 32 7.94 0.71 4.23
N GLN A 33 7.61 -0.25 3.36
CA GLN A 33 7.72 -0.10 1.91
C GLN A 33 6.31 -0.13 1.34
N LEU A 34 5.98 0.89 0.55
CA LEU A 34 4.63 1.03 0.03
C LEU A 34 4.58 0.73 -1.46
N ILE A 35 3.53 0.04 -1.86
CA ILE A 35 3.18 -0.16 -3.26
C ILE A 35 1.87 0.57 -3.49
N GLU A 36 1.90 1.64 -4.29
CA GLU A 36 0.71 2.43 -4.55
C GLU A 36 0.00 1.92 -5.80
N ILE A 37 -1.29 1.66 -5.67
CA ILE A 37 -2.12 1.06 -6.71
C ILE A 37 -3.34 1.93 -6.91
N ALA A 38 -3.54 2.42 -8.14
CA ALA A 38 -4.63 3.33 -8.46
C ALA A 38 -5.80 2.66 -9.19
N THR A 39 -5.62 1.44 -9.70
CA THR A 39 -6.64 0.74 -10.49
C THR A 39 -6.73 -0.73 -10.11
N ALA A 40 -7.89 -1.34 -10.36
CA ALA A 40 -8.09 -2.76 -10.09
C ALA A 40 -7.18 -3.64 -10.95
N GLU A 41 -6.92 -3.24 -12.19
CA GLU A 41 -6.00 -3.98 -13.07
C GLU A 41 -4.60 -4.03 -12.49
N LEU A 42 -4.10 -2.89 -12.02
CA LEU A 42 -2.78 -2.82 -11.41
C LEU A 42 -2.72 -3.60 -10.10
N LEU A 43 -3.83 -3.62 -9.35
CA LEU A 43 -3.94 -4.42 -8.13
C LEU A 43 -3.73 -5.90 -8.43
N MET A 44 -4.43 -6.42 -9.42
CA MET A 44 -4.33 -7.83 -9.78
C MET A 44 -2.93 -8.19 -10.24
N GLU A 45 -2.32 -7.34 -11.05
CA GLU A 45 -0.96 -7.53 -11.51
C GLU A 45 0.06 -7.50 -10.37
N THR A 46 -0.11 -6.57 -9.45
CA THR A 46 0.77 -6.45 -8.29
C THR A 46 0.68 -7.67 -7.38
N LEU A 47 -0.53 -8.19 -7.15
CA LEU A 47 -0.72 -9.37 -6.31
C LEU A 47 -0.11 -10.64 -6.92
N ARG A 48 0.05 -10.68 -8.24
CA ARG A 48 0.70 -11.81 -8.91
C ARG A 48 2.22 -11.77 -8.79
N SER A 49 2.80 -10.56 -8.87
CA SER A 49 4.25 -10.37 -8.92
C SER A 49 4.86 -10.01 -7.58
N HIS A 50 4.08 -9.45 -6.67
CA HIS A 50 4.51 -9.07 -5.34
C HIS A 50 3.58 -9.70 -4.31
N LYS A 51 4.14 -10.03 -3.15
CA LYS A 51 3.35 -10.58 -2.05
C LYS A 51 3.42 -9.59 -0.89
N PRO A 52 2.53 -8.59 -0.85
CA PRO A 52 2.54 -7.64 0.25
C PRO A 52 2.15 -8.33 1.56
N ASP A 53 2.70 -7.81 2.66
CA ASP A 53 2.35 -8.30 3.99
C ASP A 53 0.96 -7.81 4.40
N MET A 54 0.54 -6.66 3.85
CA MET A 54 -0.75 -6.07 4.14
C MET A 54 -1.29 -5.37 2.90
N LEU A 55 -2.60 -5.45 2.72
CA LEU A 55 -3.31 -4.75 1.65
C LEU A 55 -4.36 -3.84 2.25
N ILE A 56 -4.28 -2.56 1.94
CA ILE A 56 -5.32 -1.58 2.27
C ILE A 56 -6.03 -1.28 0.96
N ILE A 57 -7.32 -1.55 0.90
CA ILE A 57 -8.10 -1.42 -0.32
C ILE A 57 -9.33 -0.54 -0.15
N ASN A 58 -9.51 0.39 -1.07
CA ASN A 58 -10.78 1.08 -1.24
C ASN A 58 -11.62 0.27 -2.24
N PRO A 59 -12.80 -0.25 -1.85
CA PRO A 59 -13.62 -1.09 -2.75
C PRO A 59 -14.13 -0.33 -3.98
N SER A 60 -14.02 1.00 -4.01
CA SER A 60 -14.40 1.81 -5.18
C SER A 60 -13.27 1.94 -6.21
N LEU A 61 -12.23 1.14 -6.10
CA LEU A 61 -11.10 1.14 -7.02
C LEU A 61 -11.56 0.86 -8.45
N PRO A 62 -11.27 1.74 -9.41
CA PRO A 62 -11.68 1.56 -10.80
C PRO A 62 -10.92 0.45 -11.53
#